data_e02ab0034803cd7497da007df1694064
#
_entry.id   e02ab0034803cd7497da007df1694064
#
_cell.length_a   1.000
_cell.length_b   1.000
_cell.length_c   1.000
_cell.angle_alpha   90.00
_cell.angle_beta   90.00
_cell.angle_gamma   90.00
#
_symmetry.space_group_name_H-M   'P 1'
#
loop_
_entity.id
_entity.type
_entity.pdbx_description
1 polymer ?
#
loop_
_entity_poly.entity_id
_entity_poly.type
_entity_poly.pdbx_seq_one_letter_code
_entity_poly.pdbx_strand_id
1 'polypeptide(L)'
;MLVCLRKIVLLACAILAGAVPSAAHGQAAKAIVLAWDGTASTFVDELARQGKLPNLAKLIAGGAFADDVRPGFPSKTAPGFASLMTGAPPRITGISGNRVPREPRADHTILESIEGFSAAPLLAEPIWAAAQRAGKKVIISHIPSFAAENSEGTVRLYGYDMITGRDGTVTPRLSKPELATSWNKLPASDAPVLEISFGVAASKFFGLLVDDPADEQIGYDTLLLTRSRNGEDIEVKLKSHPSGSTGELFWSGPVEVKTTGERSASVYFRLFELRGDGSDFFLYFTRPARAMVTPEEALEGAGDTVRSFIGNGASILYQQGSFGRTIPNGGNGGAETRYLETVRFAQHQLMETNRWALAHLPWDLFFAYTPFPDESEHLWRGYLDPGLSTYRKEVADRLRPFLEQVYKTSDDHLGLFLANRPADTIVAVISDHGMQAANKRFAINRLLQQEGLVVMDEQGRVDLSRTKVLYPSINNGYLLINSIDRKNGIVAPEQREELARQVQELLMDVVDGEQRIIQNVYDAEIRGAEMGIGGPSGGDLYIELAPGYDFDPRTTPAPLITQIEPYGSHGASPEQSSMRTIMLFHGPGVAVGQRLQGVRIVDFAPTLSALLDFPAPKNSNGRVLRGVSGALH
;
A
#
# COMPACT_ATOMS: atom_id res chain seq x y z
N MET A 1 -37.64 -80.48 49.11
CA MET A 1 -36.17 -80.48 49.10
C MET A 1 -35.73 -79.46 48.08
N LEU A 2 -35.00 -78.48 48.54
CA LEU A 2 -34.50 -77.26 48.06
C LEU A 2 -34.62 -76.94 46.57
N VAL A 3 -35.38 -75.85 46.28
CA VAL A 3 -35.39 -75.15 45.00
C VAL A 3 -34.60 -73.86 45.19
N CYS A 4 -33.52 -73.69 44.44
CA CYS A 4 -32.71 -72.43 44.43
C CYS A 4 -33.31 -71.45 43.43
N LEU A 5 -33.82 -70.32 43.90
CA LEU A 5 -34.19 -69.16 43.09
C LEU A 5 -32.94 -68.32 42.72
N ARG A 6 -32.65 -68.20 41.45
CA ARG A 6 -31.72 -67.20 40.93
C ARG A 6 -32.48 -65.94 40.57
N LYS A 7 -32.20 -64.84 41.28
CA LYS A 7 -32.66 -63.50 40.93
C LYS A 7 -31.73 -62.94 39.83
N ILE A 8 -32.31 -62.61 38.68
CA ILE A 8 -31.65 -61.83 37.63
C ILE A 8 -31.87 -60.34 37.94
N VAL A 9 -30.80 -59.62 38.21
CA VAL A 9 -30.82 -58.15 38.33
C VAL A 9 -30.50 -57.58 36.95
N LEU A 10 -31.51 -56.99 36.29
CA LEU A 10 -31.32 -56.20 35.05
C LEU A 10 -30.80 -54.81 35.47
N LEU A 11 -29.53 -54.53 35.12
CA LEU A 11 -28.92 -53.23 35.23
C LEU A 11 -29.30 -52.41 34.01
N ALA A 12 -30.22 -51.47 34.12
CA ALA A 12 -30.54 -50.50 33.07
C ALA A 12 -29.46 -49.40 33.05
N CYS A 13 -28.52 -49.46 32.09
CA CYS A 13 -27.66 -48.32 31.81
C CYS A 13 -28.47 -47.24 31.08
N ALA A 14 -28.85 -46.22 31.78
CA ALA A 14 -29.34 -44.98 31.19
C ALA A 14 -28.14 -44.22 30.59
N ILE A 15 -28.03 -44.24 29.24
CA ILE A 15 -27.12 -43.38 28.50
C ILE A 15 -27.69 -41.97 28.59
N LEU A 16 -27.17 -41.16 29.49
CA LEU A 16 -27.31 -39.71 29.42
C LEU A 16 -26.51 -39.22 28.22
N ALA A 17 -27.17 -39.08 27.07
CA ALA A 17 -26.66 -38.25 25.98
C ALA A 17 -26.70 -36.81 26.50
N GLY A 18 -25.58 -36.36 27.05
CA GLY A 18 -25.34 -34.95 27.34
C GLY A 18 -25.41 -34.21 26.01
N ALA A 19 -26.50 -33.48 25.77
CA ALA A 19 -26.56 -32.47 24.74
C ALA A 19 -25.47 -31.44 25.09
N VAL A 20 -24.34 -31.50 24.38
CA VAL A 20 -23.39 -30.39 24.34
C VAL A 20 -24.21 -29.21 23.84
N PRO A 21 -24.38 -28.13 24.61
CA PRO A 21 -25.05 -26.97 24.07
C PRO A 21 -24.28 -26.52 22.84
N SER A 22 -24.88 -26.64 21.66
CA SER A 22 -24.43 -25.95 20.46
C SER A 22 -24.36 -24.49 20.90
N ALA A 23 -23.14 -23.96 21.07
CA ALA A 23 -22.94 -22.55 21.29
C ALA A 23 -23.66 -21.85 20.15
N ALA A 24 -24.76 -21.18 20.43
CA ALA A 24 -25.39 -20.28 19.49
C ALA A 24 -24.27 -19.31 19.07
N HIS A 25 -23.72 -19.48 17.87
CA HIS A 25 -22.75 -18.58 17.32
C HIS A 25 -23.49 -17.25 17.13
N GLY A 26 -23.26 -16.30 18.06
CA GLY A 26 -23.86 -14.97 17.96
C GLY A 26 -23.50 -14.39 16.60
N GLN A 27 -24.50 -13.84 15.92
CA GLN A 27 -24.30 -13.12 14.69
C GLN A 27 -23.34 -11.96 14.95
N ALA A 28 -22.33 -11.75 14.09
CA ALA A 28 -21.42 -10.63 14.24
C ALA A 28 -22.17 -9.31 14.04
N ALA A 29 -21.95 -8.36 14.94
CA ALA A 29 -22.55 -7.03 14.83
C ALA A 29 -21.62 -6.03 14.14
N LYS A 30 -20.32 -6.28 14.21
CA LYS A 30 -19.25 -5.36 13.78
C LYS A 30 -18.18 -6.06 12.96
N ALA A 31 -17.46 -5.26 12.14
CA ALA A 31 -16.26 -5.76 11.46
C ALA A 31 -15.12 -4.74 11.48
N ILE A 32 -13.90 -5.25 11.61
CA ILE A 32 -12.65 -4.56 11.34
C ILE A 32 -12.01 -5.22 10.11
N VAL A 33 -11.71 -4.42 9.11
CA VAL A 33 -11.05 -4.84 7.88
C VAL A 33 -9.68 -4.17 7.84
N LEU A 34 -8.61 -4.94 7.90
CA LEU A 34 -7.24 -4.45 7.74
C LEU A 34 -6.72 -4.85 6.37
N ALA A 35 -6.47 -3.85 5.54
CA ALA A 35 -5.91 -4.04 4.21
C ALA A 35 -4.38 -3.88 4.23
N TRP A 36 -3.67 -4.89 3.73
CA TRP A 36 -2.22 -4.91 3.53
C TRP A 36 -1.95 -4.76 2.04
N ASP A 37 -1.40 -3.63 1.61
CA ASP A 37 -1.11 -3.36 0.20
C ASP A 37 -0.03 -4.30 -0.34
N GLY A 38 -0.17 -4.73 -1.59
CA GLY A 38 0.86 -5.44 -2.35
C GLY A 38 1.35 -6.76 -1.75
N THR A 39 0.50 -7.44 -0.98
CA THR A 39 0.91 -8.59 -0.17
C THR A 39 0.93 -9.89 -0.97
N ALA A 40 2.12 -10.36 -1.33
CA ALA A 40 2.31 -11.63 -2.01
C ALA A 40 1.97 -12.82 -1.08
N SER A 41 0.98 -13.62 -1.47
CA SER A 41 0.43 -14.71 -0.65
C SER A 41 1.47 -15.73 -0.19
N THR A 42 2.36 -16.14 -1.08
CA THR A 42 3.40 -17.15 -0.80
C THR A 42 4.38 -16.68 0.28
N PHE A 43 4.75 -15.41 0.28
CA PHE A 43 5.68 -14.86 1.27
C PHE A 43 5.02 -14.74 2.64
N VAL A 44 3.78 -14.27 2.69
CA VAL A 44 3.02 -14.16 3.94
C VAL A 44 2.73 -15.52 4.56
N ASP A 45 2.31 -16.51 3.77
CA ASP A 45 2.05 -17.87 4.27
C ASP A 45 3.34 -18.52 4.81
N GLU A 46 4.48 -18.29 4.15
CA GLU A 46 5.79 -18.70 4.65
C GLU A 46 6.11 -18.07 6.01
N LEU A 47 5.97 -16.74 6.14
CA LEU A 47 6.26 -16.03 7.39
C LEU A 47 5.32 -16.44 8.54
N ALA A 48 4.04 -16.64 8.24
CA ALA A 48 3.06 -17.11 9.21
C ALA A 48 3.40 -18.52 9.73
N ARG A 49 3.76 -19.45 8.82
CA ARG A 49 4.20 -20.82 9.19
C ARG A 49 5.51 -20.83 9.99
N GLN A 50 6.40 -19.88 9.74
CA GLN A 50 7.64 -19.71 10.52
C GLN A 50 7.42 -19.03 11.87
N GLY A 51 6.19 -18.62 12.22
CA GLY A 51 5.85 -17.92 13.45
C GLY A 51 6.33 -16.47 13.51
N LYS A 52 6.73 -15.88 12.38
CA LYS A 52 7.19 -14.49 12.28
C LYS A 52 6.03 -13.48 12.27
N LEU A 53 4.81 -13.95 11.97
CA LEU A 53 3.56 -13.17 11.98
C LEU A 53 2.57 -13.83 12.95
N PRO A 54 2.79 -13.73 14.28
CA PRO A 54 2.03 -14.49 15.28
C PRO A 54 0.55 -14.12 15.33
N ASN A 55 0.18 -12.85 15.10
CA ASN A 55 -1.22 -12.42 15.10
C ASN A 55 -1.96 -12.99 13.89
N LEU A 56 -1.36 -12.90 12.71
CA LEU A 56 -1.93 -13.46 11.49
C LEU A 56 -2.02 -14.99 11.58
N ALA A 57 -0.98 -15.68 12.06
CA ALA A 57 -0.97 -17.13 12.24
C ALA A 57 -2.10 -17.60 13.17
N LYS A 58 -2.37 -16.86 14.26
CA LYS A 58 -3.50 -17.11 15.15
C LYS A 58 -4.84 -16.98 14.44
N LEU A 59 -5.01 -15.96 13.60
CA LEU A 59 -6.24 -15.76 12.85
C LEU A 59 -6.43 -16.85 11.76
N ILE A 60 -5.35 -17.26 11.08
CA ILE A 60 -5.39 -18.36 10.11
C ILE A 60 -5.85 -19.67 10.78
N ALA A 61 -5.32 -19.96 11.95
CA ALA A 61 -5.70 -21.16 12.70
C ALA A 61 -7.15 -21.15 13.19
N GLY A 62 -7.67 -19.97 13.54
CA GLY A 62 -9.00 -19.78 14.12
C GLY A 62 -10.08 -19.30 13.15
N GLY A 63 -9.80 -19.13 11.87
CA GLY A 63 -10.69 -18.51 10.91
C GLY A 63 -10.77 -19.23 9.56
N ALA A 64 -11.28 -18.52 8.56
CA ALA A 64 -11.35 -18.94 7.16
C ALA A 64 -10.34 -18.16 6.32
N PHE A 65 -9.41 -18.84 5.68
CA PHE A 65 -8.26 -18.25 4.99
C PHE A 65 -8.11 -18.73 3.55
N ALA A 66 -7.90 -17.80 2.64
CA ALA A 66 -7.47 -18.04 1.27
C ALA A 66 -6.05 -17.46 1.08
N ASP A 67 -5.14 -18.29 0.59
CA ASP A 67 -3.75 -17.96 0.23
C ASP A 67 -3.51 -17.95 -1.28
N ASP A 68 -4.56 -18.09 -2.08
CA ASP A 68 -4.54 -18.05 -3.54
C ASP A 68 -5.69 -17.16 -4.05
N VAL A 69 -5.76 -15.94 -3.55
CA VAL A 69 -6.80 -14.99 -3.95
C VAL A 69 -6.41 -14.34 -5.28
N ARG A 70 -7.29 -14.47 -6.26
CA ARG A 70 -7.10 -13.93 -7.61
C ARG A 70 -7.45 -12.45 -7.65
N PRO A 71 -6.49 -11.54 -7.93
CA PRO A 71 -6.76 -10.11 -8.11
C PRO A 71 -7.48 -9.81 -9.42
N GLY A 72 -7.80 -8.53 -9.67
CA GLY A 72 -8.22 -8.04 -10.96
C GLY A 72 -7.07 -7.88 -11.96
N PHE A 73 -7.39 -7.60 -13.22
CA PHE A 73 -6.39 -7.22 -14.21
C PHE A 73 -6.67 -5.79 -14.70
N PRO A 74 -5.69 -4.87 -14.60
CA PRO A 74 -4.32 -5.03 -14.05
C PRO A 74 -4.32 -5.21 -12.53
N SER A 75 -3.36 -6.02 -12.03
CA SER A 75 -3.19 -6.24 -10.59
C SER A 75 -2.49 -5.04 -9.96
N LYS A 76 -3.23 -3.95 -9.77
CA LYS A 76 -2.76 -2.66 -9.24
C LYS A 76 -3.61 -2.18 -8.09
N THR A 77 -3.07 -1.26 -7.29
CA THR A 77 -3.68 -0.76 -6.06
C THR A 77 -5.09 -0.21 -6.28
N ALA A 78 -5.28 0.79 -7.15
CA ALA A 78 -6.61 1.38 -7.34
C ALA A 78 -7.64 0.39 -7.89
N PRO A 79 -7.39 -0.39 -8.98
CA PRO A 79 -8.33 -1.43 -9.44
C PRO A 79 -8.59 -2.51 -8.40
N GLY A 80 -7.55 -2.92 -7.66
CA GLY A 80 -7.64 -3.93 -6.62
C GLY A 80 -8.57 -3.49 -5.49
N PHE A 81 -8.32 -2.31 -4.90
CA PHE A 81 -9.20 -1.76 -3.86
C PHE A 81 -10.60 -1.46 -4.37
N ALA A 82 -10.76 -0.91 -5.59
CA ALA A 82 -12.08 -0.72 -6.17
C ALA A 82 -12.83 -2.06 -6.25
N SER A 83 -12.17 -3.13 -6.70
CA SER A 83 -12.77 -4.46 -6.81
C SER A 83 -13.10 -5.09 -5.45
N LEU A 84 -12.20 -4.96 -4.46
CA LEU A 84 -12.44 -5.41 -3.08
C LEU A 84 -13.67 -4.71 -2.48
N MET A 85 -13.71 -3.38 -2.58
CA MET A 85 -14.71 -2.57 -1.90
C MET A 85 -16.07 -2.53 -2.60
N THR A 86 -16.15 -2.86 -3.89
CA THR A 86 -17.43 -2.89 -4.63
C THR A 86 -17.95 -4.30 -4.91
N GLY A 87 -17.07 -5.31 -4.83
CA GLY A 87 -17.37 -6.65 -5.30
C GLY A 87 -17.50 -6.76 -6.83
N ALA A 88 -16.96 -5.80 -7.59
CA ALA A 88 -17.08 -5.72 -9.05
C ALA A 88 -15.69 -5.56 -9.72
N PRO A 89 -15.45 -6.15 -10.91
CA PRO A 89 -14.17 -6.04 -11.60
C PRO A 89 -13.94 -4.67 -12.24
N PRO A 90 -12.70 -4.35 -12.66
CA PRO A 90 -12.33 -3.07 -13.29
C PRO A 90 -13.26 -2.60 -14.41
N ARG A 91 -13.73 -3.52 -15.26
CA ARG A 91 -14.71 -3.24 -16.34
C ARG A 91 -16.00 -2.58 -15.83
N ILE A 92 -16.45 -2.95 -14.64
CA ILE A 92 -17.69 -2.46 -14.02
C ILE A 92 -17.40 -1.25 -13.13
N THR A 93 -16.29 -1.29 -12.39
CA THR A 93 -15.94 -0.18 -11.49
C THR A 93 -15.51 1.08 -12.22
N GLY A 94 -15.04 0.97 -13.48
CA GLY A 94 -14.41 2.07 -14.20
C GLY A 94 -12.97 2.38 -13.76
N ILE A 95 -12.44 1.65 -12.77
CA ILE A 95 -11.08 1.85 -12.26
C ILE A 95 -10.17 0.81 -12.89
N SER A 96 -9.53 1.17 -14.01
CA SER A 96 -8.64 0.28 -14.79
C SER A 96 -7.15 0.48 -14.48
N GLY A 97 -6.79 1.27 -13.45
CA GLY A 97 -5.41 1.56 -13.06
C GLY A 97 -5.34 2.63 -11.99
N ASN A 98 -4.13 2.93 -11.49
CA ASN A 98 -3.88 4.02 -10.54
C ASN A 98 -4.16 5.41 -11.16
N ARG A 99 -4.09 5.49 -12.47
CA ARG A 99 -4.67 6.54 -13.30
C ARG A 99 -5.49 5.87 -14.39
N VAL A 100 -6.62 6.45 -14.78
CA VAL A 100 -7.52 5.90 -15.78
C VAL A 100 -7.73 6.88 -16.92
N PRO A 101 -7.98 6.41 -18.15
CA PRO A 101 -8.41 7.27 -19.27
C PRO A 101 -9.61 8.12 -18.87
N ARG A 102 -9.59 9.37 -19.27
CA ARG A 102 -10.64 10.32 -18.92
C ARG A 102 -11.91 10.10 -19.76
N GLU A 103 -13.05 10.24 -19.12
CA GLU A 103 -14.38 10.12 -19.72
C GLU A 103 -15.14 11.45 -19.68
N PRO A 104 -16.10 11.72 -20.59
CA PRO A 104 -16.49 10.86 -21.73
C PRO A 104 -15.44 10.88 -22.85
N ARG A 105 -15.31 9.78 -23.59
CA ARG A 105 -14.31 9.62 -24.67
C ARG A 105 -14.40 10.72 -25.75
N ALA A 106 -15.61 11.18 -26.08
CA ALA A 106 -15.81 12.22 -27.08
C ALA A 106 -15.15 13.56 -26.73
N ASP A 107 -14.95 13.85 -25.44
CA ASP A 107 -14.38 15.10 -24.95
C ASP A 107 -12.88 15.00 -24.66
N HIS A 108 -12.34 13.77 -24.60
CA HIS A 108 -10.98 13.49 -24.14
C HIS A 108 -10.19 12.60 -25.10
N THR A 109 -8.91 12.92 -25.25
CA THR A 109 -7.96 12.15 -26.08
C THR A 109 -7.44 10.93 -25.31
N ILE A 110 -6.76 10.00 -26.03
CA ILE A 110 -6.07 8.85 -25.40
C ILE A 110 -4.89 9.25 -24.50
N LEU A 111 -4.47 10.52 -24.50
CA LEU A 111 -3.38 11.03 -23.66
C LEU A 111 -3.88 11.56 -22.30
N GLU A 112 -5.19 11.81 -22.18
CA GLU A 112 -5.77 12.42 -20.99
C GLU A 112 -6.21 11.36 -19.98
N SER A 113 -5.85 11.58 -18.71
CA SER A 113 -6.14 10.66 -17.62
C SER A 113 -6.56 11.39 -16.35
N ILE A 114 -7.20 10.67 -15.44
CA ILE A 114 -7.62 11.13 -14.12
C ILE A 114 -7.11 10.13 -13.05
N GLU A 115 -6.98 10.58 -11.79
CA GLU A 115 -6.60 9.72 -10.68
C GLU A 115 -7.64 8.60 -10.45
N GLY A 116 -7.16 7.34 -10.47
CA GLY A 116 -7.98 6.17 -10.19
C GLY A 116 -8.39 6.02 -8.73
N PHE A 117 -7.72 6.73 -7.82
CA PHE A 117 -8.03 6.73 -6.39
C PHE A 117 -9.16 7.69 -6.00
N SER A 118 -9.59 8.56 -6.90
CA SER A 118 -10.69 9.49 -6.63
C SER A 118 -12.06 8.82 -6.80
N ALA A 119 -13.10 9.40 -6.19
CA ALA A 119 -14.47 8.93 -6.36
C ALA A 119 -15.05 9.24 -7.76
N ALA A 120 -14.48 10.21 -8.47
CA ALA A 120 -15.03 10.68 -9.74
C ALA A 120 -15.13 9.61 -10.85
N PRO A 121 -14.12 8.75 -11.08
CA PRO A 121 -14.21 7.69 -12.08
C PRO A 121 -14.92 6.42 -11.59
N LEU A 122 -15.28 6.30 -10.29
CA LEU A 122 -15.89 5.10 -9.74
C LEU A 122 -17.36 4.98 -10.16
N LEU A 123 -17.70 3.93 -10.91
CA LEU A 123 -19.03 3.65 -11.43
C LEU A 123 -19.83 2.65 -10.59
N ALA A 124 -19.21 1.99 -9.62
CA ALA A 124 -19.82 0.96 -8.80
C ALA A 124 -19.98 1.43 -7.34
N GLU A 125 -21.04 0.96 -6.66
CA GLU A 125 -21.30 1.28 -5.27
C GLU A 125 -20.28 0.60 -4.35
N PRO A 126 -19.54 1.32 -3.49
CA PRO A 126 -18.64 0.71 -2.52
C PRO A 126 -19.41 0.17 -1.31
N ILE A 127 -18.80 -0.82 -0.61
CA ILE A 127 -19.40 -1.51 0.54
C ILE A 127 -19.80 -0.56 1.68
N TRP A 128 -19.06 0.51 1.91
CA TRP A 128 -19.43 1.50 2.92
C TRP A 128 -20.71 2.24 2.60
N ALA A 129 -20.99 2.53 1.31
CA ALA A 129 -22.26 3.11 0.92
C ALA A 129 -23.44 2.11 1.06
N ALA A 130 -23.19 0.83 0.77
CA ALA A 130 -24.17 -0.23 1.01
C ALA A 130 -24.46 -0.41 2.52
N ALA A 131 -23.43 -0.37 3.36
CA ALA A 131 -23.55 -0.43 4.80
C ALA A 131 -24.32 0.78 5.38
N GLN A 132 -24.06 1.99 4.89
CA GLN A 132 -24.80 3.21 5.28
C GLN A 132 -26.29 3.11 4.95
N ARG A 133 -26.63 2.59 3.76
CA ARG A 133 -28.04 2.33 3.39
C ARG A 133 -28.75 1.40 4.37
N ALA A 134 -27.99 0.55 5.07
CA ALA A 134 -28.48 -0.33 6.14
C ALA A 134 -28.36 0.30 7.53
N GLY A 135 -28.08 1.60 7.64
CA GLY A 135 -27.97 2.32 8.92
C GLY A 135 -26.69 2.04 9.70
N LYS A 136 -25.68 1.39 9.10
CA LYS A 136 -24.39 1.10 9.73
C LYS A 136 -23.49 2.34 9.75
N LYS A 137 -22.73 2.52 10.84
CA LYS A 137 -21.68 3.56 10.97
C LYS A 137 -20.36 3.02 10.49
N VAL A 138 -19.64 3.81 9.69
CA VAL A 138 -18.42 3.37 9.02
C VAL A 138 -17.25 4.31 9.33
N ILE A 139 -16.10 3.73 9.66
CA ILE A 139 -14.82 4.44 9.68
C ILE A 139 -13.97 3.92 8.51
N ILE A 140 -13.42 4.84 7.71
CA ILE A 140 -12.46 4.56 6.65
C ILE A 140 -11.14 5.24 7.04
N SER A 141 -10.17 4.44 7.49
CA SER A 141 -8.87 4.93 7.95
C SER A 141 -7.79 4.60 6.92
N HIS A 142 -7.36 5.63 6.19
CA HIS A 142 -6.24 5.62 5.24
C HIS A 142 -6.37 4.64 4.04
N ILE A 143 -7.47 3.93 3.87
CA ILE A 143 -7.68 3.13 2.66
C ILE A 143 -7.57 4.04 1.43
N PRO A 144 -6.84 3.64 0.38
CA PRO A 144 -6.87 4.31 -0.92
C PRO A 144 -8.32 4.47 -1.37
N SER A 145 -8.81 5.70 -1.46
CA SER A 145 -10.21 5.95 -1.20
C SER A 145 -10.98 6.39 -2.43
N PHE A 146 -12.12 5.78 -2.60
CA PHE A 146 -13.20 6.15 -3.52
C PHE A 146 -14.40 6.75 -2.77
N ALA A 147 -14.25 7.17 -1.52
CA ALA A 147 -15.35 7.75 -0.76
C ALA A 147 -15.62 9.18 -1.25
N ALA A 148 -16.89 9.46 -1.54
CA ALA A 148 -17.32 10.84 -1.75
C ALA A 148 -17.14 11.66 -0.46
N GLU A 149 -16.78 12.92 -0.61
CA GLU A 149 -16.83 13.90 0.48
C GLU A 149 -18.28 13.95 0.99
N ASN A 150 -18.50 13.98 2.29
CA ASN A 150 -19.82 14.14 2.94
C ASN A 150 -20.82 12.97 2.82
N SER A 151 -20.39 11.76 3.14
CA SER A 151 -21.33 10.65 3.34
C SER A 151 -21.81 10.61 4.77
N GLU A 152 -23.10 10.89 5.05
CA GLU A 152 -23.69 10.83 6.40
C GLU A 152 -23.43 9.46 7.04
N GLY A 153 -22.97 9.44 8.31
CA GLY A 153 -22.64 8.21 9.04
C GLY A 153 -21.29 7.57 8.69
N THR A 154 -20.45 8.22 7.86
CA THR A 154 -19.07 7.81 7.59
C THR A 154 -18.08 8.82 8.16
N VAL A 155 -17.09 8.32 8.91
CA VAL A 155 -15.88 9.08 9.23
C VAL A 155 -14.75 8.60 8.34
N ARG A 156 -14.15 9.52 7.61
CA ARG A 156 -13.00 9.25 6.74
C ARG A 156 -11.75 9.94 7.29
N LEU A 157 -10.74 9.15 7.61
CA LEU A 157 -9.40 9.60 8.00
C LEU A 157 -8.47 9.33 6.82
N TYR A 158 -7.82 10.35 6.28
CA TYR A 158 -6.91 10.17 5.14
C TYR A 158 -5.74 11.13 5.18
N GLY A 159 -4.58 10.65 4.74
CA GLY A 159 -3.34 11.41 4.76
C GLY A 159 -2.62 11.45 3.42
N TYR A 160 -2.97 10.56 2.48
CA TYR A 160 -2.23 10.44 1.21
C TYR A 160 -2.38 11.64 0.30
N ASP A 161 -3.58 12.19 0.18
CA ASP A 161 -3.89 13.30 -0.73
C ASP A 161 -3.38 14.65 -0.22
N MET A 162 -2.91 14.71 1.04
CA MET A 162 -2.55 15.95 1.71
C MET A 162 -1.05 16.09 2.00
N ILE A 163 -0.24 15.26 1.38
CA ILE A 163 1.22 15.35 1.49
C ILE A 163 1.70 16.53 0.67
N THR A 164 2.09 17.60 1.35
CA THR A 164 2.63 18.82 0.74
C THR A 164 4.14 18.86 0.95
N GLY A 165 4.90 18.82 -0.13
CA GLY A 165 6.36 18.87 -0.07
C GLY A 165 7.01 17.47 -0.03
N ARG A 166 8.30 17.44 0.30
CA ARG A 166 9.13 16.24 0.35
C ARG A 166 9.75 16.09 1.72
N ASP A 167 10.02 14.87 2.11
CA ASP A 167 10.95 14.53 3.17
C ASP A 167 12.39 14.85 2.75
N GLY A 168 13.30 14.91 3.71
CA GLY A 168 14.69 15.24 3.40
C GLY A 168 15.67 14.90 4.51
N THR A 169 16.94 15.06 4.17
CA THR A 169 18.06 14.87 5.07
C THR A 169 18.90 16.14 5.15
N VAL A 170 19.49 16.41 6.31
CA VAL A 170 20.47 17.46 6.52
C VAL A 170 21.76 16.80 7.03
N THR A 171 22.84 17.09 6.34
CA THR A 171 24.18 16.56 6.63
C THR A 171 25.19 17.69 6.55
N PRO A 172 26.45 17.54 7.00
CA PRO A 172 27.48 18.58 6.87
C PRO A 172 27.74 19.04 5.44
N ARG A 173 27.39 18.19 4.44
CA ARG A 173 27.48 18.57 3.03
C ARG A 173 26.47 19.65 2.64
N LEU A 174 25.28 19.63 3.25
CA LEU A 174 24.19 20.59 2.98
C LEU A 174 24.22 21.77 3.93
N SER A 175 24.64 21.56 5.18
CA SER A 175 24.76 22.61 6.20
C SER A 175 25.96 22.28 7.10
N LYS A 176 27.11 22.90 6.77
CA LYS A 176 28.35 22.69 7.54
C LYS A 176 28.21 23.25 8.95
N PRO A 177 28.55 22.49 10.01
CA PRO A 177 28.60 23.04 11.37
C PRO A 177 29.66 24.14 11.48
N GLU A 178 29.28 25.26 12.06
CA GLU A 178 30.14 26.42 12.31
C GLU A 178 29.96 26.89 13.75
N LEU A 179 30.93 27.64 14.31
CA LEU A 179 30.79 28.19 15.65
C LEU A 179 29.58 29.13 15.74
N ALA A 180 28.75 28.95 16.74
CA ALA A 180 27.56 29.76 17.00
C ALA A 180 27.97 31.12 17.58
N THR A 181 28.19 32.12 16.73
CA THR A 181 28.72 33.43 17.12
C THR A 181 27.69 34.56 17.17
N SER A 182 26.57 34.40 16.50
CA SER A 182 25.55 35.45 16.32
C SER A 182 24.24 35.14 17.05
N TRP A 183 24.32 34.65 18.27
CA TRP A 183 23.20 34.31 19.14
C TRP A 183 23.07 35.25 20.32
N ASN A 184 21.85 35.62 20.69
CA ASN A 184 21.60 36.40 21.89
C ASN A 184 21.92 35.63 23.16
N LYS A 185 21.60 34.33 23.16
CA LYS A 185 21.89 33.39 24.25
C LYS A 185 22.23 32.03 23.69
N LEU A 186 23.25 31.39 24.21
CA LEU A 186 23.58 30.01 23.89
C LEU A 186 23.13 29.08 25.01
N PRO A 187 22.74 27.86 24.71
CA PRO A 187 22.47 26.83 25.72
C PRO A 187 23.75 26.44 26.45
N ALA A 188 23.60 25.84 27.62
CA ALA A 188 24.73 25.22 28.32
C ALA A 188 25.29 24.09 27.47
N SER A 189 26.62 23.99 27.40
CA SER A 189 27.33 22.93 26.66
C SER A 189 28.76 22.83 27.19
N ASP A 190 29.26 21.60 27.36
CA ASP A 190 30.65 21.33 27.80
C ASP A 190 31.67 21.50 26.64
N ALA A 191 31.18 21.63 25.40
CA ALA A 191 31.98 21.97 24.22
C ALA A 191 31.50 23.29 23.57
N PRO A 192 32.32 23.96 22.73
CA PRO A 192 31.88 25.12 21.97
C PRO A 192 30.65 24.81 21.11
N VAL A 193 29.57 25.58 21.27
CA VAL A 193 28.32 25.36 20.54
C VAL A 193 28.53 25.58 19.05
N LEU A 194 28.12 24.59 18.24
CA LEU A 194 28.12 24.68 16.79
C LEU A 194 26.72 24.98 16.27
N GLU A 195 26.59 25.77 15.20
CA GLU A 195 25.33 26.02 14.54
C GLU A 195 25.25 25.41 13.14
N ILE A 196 24.04 25.01 12.76
CA ILE A 196 23.64 24.67 11.40
C ILE A 196 22.38 25.44 11.03
N SER A 197 22.07 25.58 9.73
CA SER A 197 20.79 26.14 9.29
C SER A 197 20.27 25.43 8.06
N PHE A 198 18.96 25.22 8.00
CA PHE A 198 18.31 24.54 6.88
C PHE A 198 16.85 24.97 6.73
N GLY A 199 16.24 24.60 5.62
CA GLY A 199 14.83 24.85 5.33
C GLY A 199 14.02 23.57 5.29
N VAL A 200 12.79 23.64 5.78
CA VAL A 200 11.77 22.60 5.60
C VAL A 200 10.50 23.27 5.09
N ALA A 201 10.08 22.92 3.89
CA ALA A 201 9.03 23.64 3.17
C ALA A 201 9.32 25.16 3.10
N ALA A 202 8.41 26.03 3.55
CA ALA A 202 8.63 27.48 3.63
C ALA A 202 9.21 27.94 4.99
N SER A 203 9.56 27.03 5.88
CA SER A 203 10.06 27.33 7.23
C SER A 203 11.57 27.21 7.30
N LYS A 204 12.23 28.17 7.96
CA LYS A 204 13.66 28.12 8.25
C LYS A 204 13.90 27.64 9.68
N PHE A 205 14.91 26.79 9.85
CA PHE A 205 15.39 26.30 11.13
C PHE A 205 16.86 26.64 11.33
N PHE A 206 17.20 26.85 12.60
CA PHE A 206 18.55 26.86 13.10
C PHE A 206 18.73 25.70 14.06
N GLY A 207 19.83 25.00 13.95
CA GLY A 207 20.20 23.91 14.85
C GLY A 207 21.45 24.24 15.63
N LEU A 208 21.47 23.92 16.92
CA LEU A 208 22.64 24.01 17.77
C LEU A 208 23.10 22.61 18.16
N LEU A 209 24.32 22.24 17.79
CA LEU A 209 24.98 21.03 18.27
C LEU A 209 25.66 21.35 19.59
N VAL A 210 25.31 20.60 20.62
CA VAL A 210 25.82 20.77 21.99
C VAL A 210 26.33 19.46 22.57
N ASP A 211 27.29 19.56 23.47
CA ASP A 211 27.70 18.53 24.42
C ASP A 211 26.86 18.75 25.68
N ASP A 212 25.85 17.89 25.93
CA ASP A 212 24.84 18.10 26.97
C ASP A 212 25.45 17.93 28.37
N PRO A 213 25.65 19.00 29.16
CA PRO A 213 26.29 18.90 30.47
C PRO A 213 25.46 18.14 31.51
N ALA A 214 24.26 17.70 31.16
CA ALA A 214 23.39 16.94 32.05
C ALA A 214 23.65 15.41 32.01
N ASP A 215 24.52 14.93 31.13
CA ASP A 215 24.90 13.52 31.08
C ASP A 215 26.41 13.30 31.17
N GLU A 216 26.85 12.04 31.19
CA GLU A 216 28.26 11.66 31.32
C GLU A 216 28.96 11.45 29.96
N GLN A 217 28.25 11.61 28.85
CA GLN A 217 28.81 11.42 27.50
C GLN A 217 29.68 12.63 27.14
N ILE A 218 30.91 12.37 26.70
CA ILE A 218 31.83 13.44 26.28
C ILE A 218 31.70 13.67 24.77
N GLY A 219 31.50 14.94 24.39
CA GLY A 219 31.40 15.36 23.01
C GLY A 219 29.96 15.57 22.54
N TYR A 220 29.81 16.15 21.34
CA TYR A 220 28.49 16.51 20.82
C TYR A 220 27.56 15.30 20.71
N ASP A 221 26.42 15.36 21.37
CA ASP A 221 25.42 14.30 21.43
C ASP A 221 23.99 14.79 21.18
N THR A 222 23.76 16.09 21.29
CA THR A 222 22.45 16.71 21.27
C THR A 222 22.33 17.78 20.17
N LEU A 223 21.22 17.77 19.45
CA LEU A 223 20.78 18.81 18.50
C LEU A 223 19.55 19.52 19.04
N LEU A 224 19.63 20.83 19.17
CA LEU A 224 18.52 21.72 19.53
C LEU A 224 18.06 22.49 18.29
N LEU A 225 16.75 22.47 17.98
CA LEU A 225 16.19 23.20 16.84
C LEU A 225 15.34 24.39 17.30
N THR A 226 15.46 25.52 16.59
CA THR A 226 14.74 26.76 16.85
C THR A 226 14.46 27.51 15.53
N ARG A 227 13.59 28.51 15.58
CA ARG A 227 13.25 29.37 14.41
C ARG A 227 14.10 30.64 14.32
N SER A 228 14.76 31.02 15.41
CA SER A 228 15.53 32.27 15.48
C SER A 228 16.82 32.05 16.26
N ARG A 229 17.76 33.01 16.15
CA ARG A 229 19.00 32.99 16.91
C ARG A 229 18.87 33.67 18.27
N ASN A 230 17.67 33.69 18.88
CA ASN A 230 17.50 34.21 20.23
C ASN A 230 18.01 33.26 21.32
N GLY A 231 17.95 31.92 21.04
CA GLY A 231 18.44 30.88 21.94
C GLY A 231 17.51 30.56 23.12
N GLU A 232 16.33 31.15 23.16
CA GLU A 232 15.34 30.90 24.24
C GLU A 232 14.20 30.01 23.78
N ASP A 233 13.85 30.05 22.49
CA ASP A 233 12.71 29.32 21.90
C ASP A 233 13.18 27.99 21.27
N ILE A 234 13.63 27.08 22.10
CA ILE A 234 13.99 25.72 21.63
C ILE A 234 12.70 24.93 21.42
N GLU A 235 12.40 24.61 20.16
CA GLU A 235 11.22 23.82 19.79
C GLU A 235 11.46 22.32 19.88
N VAL A 236 12.70 21.87 19.58
CA VAL A 236 13.06 20.44 19.50
C VAL A 236 14.39 20.21 20.18
N LYS A 237 14.45 19.16 21.01
CA LYS A 237 15.70 18.57 21.53
C LYS A 237 15.81 17.13 21.05
N LEU A 238 16.87 16.78 20.33
CA LEU A 238 17.15 15.46 19.81
C LEU A 238 18.48 14.98 20.34
N LYS A 239 18.52 13.79 20.90
CA LYS A 239 19.76 13.05 21.15
C LYS A 239 20.07 12.12 19.97
N SER A 240 21.36 11.97 19.67
CA SER A 240 21.80 10.99 18.68
C SER A 240 21.64 9.59 19.24
N HIS A 241 20.91 8.76 18.53
CA HIS A 241 20.79 7.33 18.85
C HIS A 241 21.08 6.53 17.58
N PRO A 242 21.90 5.47 17.66
CA PRO A 242 22.15 4.59 16.51
C PRO A 242 20.86 4.04 15.94
N SER A 243 20.76 4.03 14.62
CA SER A 243 19.62 3.42 13.92
C SER A 243 19.49 1.95 14.31
N GLY A 244 18.26 1.48 14.50
CA GLY A 244 17.99 0.06 14.83
C GLY A 244 18.05 -0.27 16.31
N SER A 245 18.28 0.70 17.22
CA SER A 245 18.08 0.47 18.66
C SER A 245 16.62 0.08 18.90
N THR A 246 16.43 -1.06 19.54
CA THR A 246 15.14 -1.74 19.68
C THR A 246 14.21 -0.99 20.63
N GLY A 247 13.01 -0.65 20.18
CA GLY A 247 11.84 -0.39 21.00
C GLY A 247 11.44 1.06 21.17
N GLU A 248 12.35 2.01 21.24
CA GLU A 248 11.99 3.43 21.35
C GLU A 248 12.10 4.16 20.01
N LEU A 249 11.13 5.00 19.73
CA LEU A 249 11.15 5.89 18.59
C LEU A 249 11.75 7.23 19.03
N PHE A 250 13.04 7.44 18.71
CA PHE A 250 13.79 8.66 19.08
C PHE A 250 13.48 9.83 18.12
N TRP A 251 12.20 10.11 17.94
CA TRP A 251 11.70 11.15 17.07
C TRP A 251 11.28 12.38 17.89
N SER A 252 11.27 13.55 17.25
CA SER A 252 10.63 14.71 17.85
C SER A 252 9.13 14.49 17.99
N GLY A 253 8.45 15.34 18.77
CA GLY A 253 7.02 15.58 18.57
C GLY A 253 6.73 16.22 17.20
N PRO A 254 5.44 16.40 16.84
CA PRO A 254 5.06 17.13 15.64
C PRO A 254 5.49 18.61 15.73
N VAL A 255 6.18 19.09 14.71
CA VAL A 255 6.67 20.46 14.61
C VAL A 255 5.94 21.14 13.46
N GLU A 256 5.22 22.23 13.74
CA GLU A 256 4.48 22.96 12.71
C GLU A 256 5.43 23.63 11.71
N VAL A 257 5.13 23.50 10.43
CA VAL A 257 5.82 24.19 9.33
C VAL A 257 4.83 24.87 8.40
N LYS A 258 5.26 25.96 7.78
CA LYS A 258 4.50 26.62 6.70
C LYS A 258 4.80 25.94 5.38
N THR A 259 3.76 25.69 4.60
CA THR A 259 3.87 25.18 3.23
C THR A 259 3.67 26.29 2.21
N THR A 260 3.91 26.03 0.94
CA THR A 260 3.57 26.96 -0.14
C THR A 260 2.06 27.22 -0.14
N GLY A 261 1.67 28.48 0.03
CA GLY A 261 0.26 28.90 0.18
C GLY A 261 -0.19 29.07 1.64
N GLU A 262 0.76 29.24 2.58
CA GLU A 262 0.55 29.56 4.01
C GLU A 262 -0.22 28.52 4.83
N ARG A 263 -0.45 27.34 4.29
CA ARG A 263 -1.07 26.24 5.05
C ARG A 263 -0.10 25.69 6.07
N SER A 264 -0.58 25.42 7.27
CA SER A 264 0.20 24.71 8.30
C SER A 264 0.18 23.21 8.06
N ALA A 265 1.33 22.58 8.27
CA ALA A 265 1.53 21.14 8.28
C ALA A 265 2.52 20.78 9.39
N SER A 266 2.59 19.51 9.77
CA SER A 266 3.56 19.05 10.77
C SER A 266 4.65 18.21 10.11
N VAL A 267 5.86 18.32 10.66
CA VAL A 267 7.00 17.45 10.36
C VAL A 267 7.53 16.85 11.64
N TYR A 268 8.23 15.73 11.52
CA TYR A 268 8.98 15.11 12.61
C TYR A 268 10.46 15.05 12.24
N PHE A 269 11.31 15.18 13.23
CA PHE A 269 12.76 15.15 13.08
C PHE A 269 13.34 13.89 13.73
N ARG A 270 14.39 13.34 13.12
CA ARG A 270 15.17 12.22 13.65
C ARG A 270 16.65 12.45 13.45
N LEU A 271 17.42 12.54 14.55
CA LEU A 271 18.87 12.61 14.50
C LEU A 271 19.44 11.19 14.52
N PHE A 272 19.78 10.66 13.35
CA PHE A 272 20.32 9.31 13.21
C PHE A 272 21.74 9.20 13.72
N GLU A 273 22.55 10.21 13.46
CA GLU A 273 23.98 10.24 13.82
C GLU A 273 24.39 11.67 14.20
N LEU A 274 25.28 11.74 15.18
CA LEU A 274 26.06 12.94 15.53
C LEU A 274 27.38 12.45 16.09
N ARG A 275 28.48 12.84 15.44
CA ARG A 275 29.82 12.52 15.94
C ARG A 275 30.18 13.41 17.10
N GLY A 276 30.83 12.80 18.12
CA GLY A 276 31.23 13.54 19.32
C GLY A 276 32.21 14.70 19.09
N ASP A 277 32.90 14.74 17.93
CA ASP A 277 33.73 15.87 17.51
C ASP A 277 32.95 16.97 16.76
N GLY A 278 31.63 16.80 16.55
CA GLY A 278 30.77 17.73 15.82
C GLY A 278 31.02 17.81 14.30
N SER A 279 31.95 17.01 13.76
CA SER A 279 32.35 17.08 12.35
C SER A 279 31.33 16.47 11.39
N ASP A 280 30.50 15.54 11.88
CA ASP A 280 29.53 14.82 11.08
C ASP A 280 28.22 14.61 11.84
N PHE A 281 27.11 14.69 11.12
CA PHE A 281 25.79 14.42 11.64
C PHE A 281 24.84 13.98 10.51
N PHE A 282 23.77 13.28 10.88
CA PHE A 282 22.72 12.87 9.96
C PHE A 282 21.33 13.15 10.58
N LEU A 283 20.71 14.24 10.16
CA LEU A 283 19.35 14.62 10.52
C LEU A 283 18.40 14.29 9.38
N TYR A 284 17.31 13.62 9.68
CA TYR A 284 16.19 13.38 8.78
C TYR A 284 14.96 14.16 9.25
N PHE A 285 14.14 14.62 8.32
CA PHE A 285 12.82 15.18 8.58
C PHE A 285 11.78 14.57 7.64
N THR A 286 10.58 14.33 8.17
CA THR A 286 9.48 13.76 7.41
C THR A 286 8.90 14.74 6.40
N ARG A 287 8.10 14.24 5.46
CA ARG A 287 7.25 15.11 4.65
C ARG A 287 6.38 15.98 5.55
N PRO A 288 6.16 17.26 5.18
CA PRO A 288 5.11 18.06 5.80
C PRO A 288 3.75 17.38 5.53
N ALA A 289 3.05 17.01 6.58
CA ALA A 289 1.76 16.34 6.47
C ALA A 289 0.75 16.95 7.46
N ARG A 290 -0.52 16.82 7.12
CA ARG A 290 -1.66 17.13 7.98
C ARG A 290 -2.67 16.01 7.84
N ALA A 291 -3.15 15.48 8.96
CA ALA A 291 -4.27 14.56 8.94
C ALA A 291 -5.52 15.28 8.44
N MET A 292 -6.19 14.68 7.48
CA MET A 292 -7.50 15.11 6.99
C MET A 292 -8.56 14.18 7.51
N VAL A 293 -9.68 14.76 7.91
CA VAL A 293 -10.83 14.00 8.37
C VAL A 293 -12.12 14.61 7.83
N THR A 294 -13.08 13.76 7.53
CA THR A 294 -14.42 14.17 7.17
C THR A 294 -15.41 13.34 7.98
N PRO A 295 -16.31 13.94 8.73
CA PRO A 295 -16.41 15.38 9.02
C PRO A 295 -15.27 15.88 9.93
N GLU A 296 -14.90 17.16 9.84
CA GLU A 296 -13.70 17.73 10.52
C GLU A 296 -13.80 17.63 12.05
N GLU A 297 -14.99 17.76 12.60
CA GLU A 297 -15.29 17.63 14.03
C GLU A 297 -15.01 16.24 14.60
N ALA A 298 -14.88 15.22 13.75
CA ALA A 298 -14.54 13.88 14.23
C ALA A 298 -13.15 13.78 14.87
N LEU A 299 -12.26 14.78 14.68
CA LEU A 299 -11.00 14.88 15.40
C LEU A 299 -11.05 15.79 16.66
N GLU A 300 -12.22 16.24 17.09
CA GLU A 300 -12.30 16.97 18.35
C GLU A 300 -11.76 16.13 19.51
N GLY A 301 -10.85 16.72 20.30
CA GLY A 301 -10.17 16.02 21.39
C GLY A 301 -9.04 15.07 20.99
N ALA A 302 -8.76 14.89 19.70
CA ALA A 302 -7.59 14.15 19.26
C ALA A 302 -6.30 14.93 19.53
N GLY A 303 -5.26 14.22 20.00
CA GLY A 303 -3.92 14.81 20.20
C GLY A 303 -3.20 15.11 18.90
N ASP A 304 -2.11 15.87 19.01
CA ASP A 304 -1.32 16.35 17.86
C ASP A 304 -0.74 15.19 17.00
N THR A 305 -0.41 14.07 17.62
CA THR A 305 0.07 12.87 16.92
C THR A 305 -0.97 12.33 15.94
N VAL A 306 -2.24 12.30 16.32
CA VAL A 306 -3.34 11.86 15.44
C VAL A 306 -3.57 12.84 14.31
N ARG A 307 -3.32 14.14 14.55
CA ARG A 307 -3.55 15.23 13.59
C ARG A 307 -2.43 15.39 12.55
N SER A 308 -1.30 14.72 12.71
CA SER A 308 -0.07 14.92 11.94
C SER A 308 0.41 13.67 11.21
N PHE A 309 -0.43 13.06 10.39
CA PHE A 309 -0.06 11.90 9.57
C PHE A 309 1.06 12.23 8.59
N ILE A 310 2.05 11.32 8.40
CA ILE A 310 3.27 11.56 7.62
C ILE A 310 3.40 10.78 6.30
N GLY A 311 2.44 9.96 5.93
CA GLY A 311 2.49 9.16 4.68
C GLY A 311 3.17 7.79 4.84
N ASN A 312 3.81 7.31 3.78
CA ASN A 312 4.26 5.92 3.63
C ASN A 312 5.77 5.71 3.76
N GLY A 313 6.46 6.51 4.59
CA GLY A 313 7.90 6.38 4.82
C GLY A 313 8.75 7.04 3.73
N ALA A 314 10.05 6.76 3.74
CA ALA A 314 11.07 7.47 2.95
C ALA A 314 11.65 6.62 1.80
N SER A 315 10.81 5.88 1.08
CA SER A 315 11.22 4.99 -0.02
C SER A 315 12.05 5.72 -1.09
N ILE A 316 11.65 6.94 -1.47
CA ILE A 316 12.35 7.75 -2.47
C ILE A 316 13.76 8.13 -2.01
N LEU A 317 13.93 8.57 -0.74
CA LEU A 317 15.26 8.93 -0.21
C LEU A 317 16.17 7.69 -0.13
N TYR A 318 15.61 6.53 0.21
CA TYR A 318 16.35 5.28 0.19
C TYR A 318 16.83 4.93 -1.23
N GLN A 319 15.96 4.97 -2.23
CA GLN A 319 16.29 4.70 -3.64
C GLN A 319 17.35 5.66 -4.19
N GLN A 320 17.31 6.93 -3.79
CA GLN A 320 18.29 7.95 -4.20
C GLN A 320 19.64 7.83 -3.46
N GLY A 321 19.77 6.88 -2.52
CA GLY A 321 20.97 6.70 -1.71
C GLY A 321 21.17 7.78 -0.64
N SER A 322 20.15 8.58 -0.34
CA SER A 322 20.22 9.64 0.67
C SER A 322 20.42 9.08 2.09
N PHE A 323 20.03 7.84 2.33
CA PHE A 323 20.27 7.13 3.62
C PHE A 323 21.63 6.43 3.69
N GLY A 324 22.48 6.58 2.68
CA GLY A 324 23.78 5.94 2.57
C GLY A 324 23.80 4.83 1.51
N ARG A 325 24.93 4.12 1.47
CA ARG A 325 25.12 3.02 0.52
C ARG A 325 24.23 1.83 0.91
N THR A 326 23.40 1.37 -0.03
CA THR A 326 22.50 0.23 0.16
C THR A 326 23.24 -1.11 0.07
N ILE A 327 22.67 -2.18 0.65
CA ILE A 327 23.21 -3.54 0.58
C ILE A 327 23.49 -3.97 -0.87
N PRO A 328 22.56 -3.80 -1.85
CA PRO A 328 22.85 -4.12 -3.25
C PRO A 328 24.09 -3.41 -3.82
N ASN A 329 24.38 -2.22 -3.34
CA ASN A 329 25.51 -1.39 -3.74
C ASN A 329 26.73 -1.54 -2.82
N GLY A 330 26.79 -2.61 -2.01
CA GLY A 330 27.93 -2.91 -1.14
C GLY A 330 27.90 -2.20 0.23
N GLY A 331 26.75 -1.67 0.63
CA GLY A 331 26.53 -1.08 1.95
C GLY A 331 26.53 -2.13 3.08
N ASN A 332 26.61 -1.64 4.31
CA ASN A 332 26.65 -2.47 5.53
C ASN A 332 25.26 -2.78 6.12
N GLY A 333 24.17 -2.21 5.57
CA GLY A 333 22.81 -2.33 6.08
C GLY A 333 22.30 -1.07 6.80
N GLY A 334 23.14 -0.04 6.95
CA GLY A 334 22.74 1.21 7.62
C GLY A 334 21.64 1.97 6.87
N ALA A 335 21.67 1.96 5.54
CA ALA A 335 20.63 2.58 4.73
C ALA A 335 19.27 1.88 4.90
N GLU A 336 19.26 0.55 4.89
CA GLU A 336 18.08 -0.28 5.12
C GLU A 336 17.51 -0.09 6.52
N THR A 337 18.39 -0.01 7.53
CA THR A 337 17.98 0.23 8.92
C THR A 337 17.32 1.58 9.10
N ARG A 338 17.87 2.65 8.50
CA ARG A 338 17.27 3.99 8.54
C ARG A 338 15.91 4.03 7.83
N TYR A 339 15.82 3.39 6.65
CA TYR A 339 14.54 3.27 5.95
C TYR A 339 13.50 2.51 6.78
N LEU A 340 13.87 1.35 7.34
CA LEU A 340 12.98 0.56 8.19
C LEU A 340 12.49 1.35 9.43
N GLU A 341 13.33 2.22 9.99
CA GLU A 341 12.93 3.09 11.10
C GLU A 341 11.86 4.10 10.66
N THR A 342 11.94 4.64 9.43
CA THR A 342 10.88 5.51 8.89
C THR A 342 9.57 4.76 8.65
N VAL A 343 9.63 3.50 8.20
CA VAL A 343 8.48 2.61 8.06
C VAL A 343 7.82 2.35 9.43
N ARG A 344 8.60 1.99 10.44
CA ARG A 344 8.11 1.77 11.81
C ARG A 344 7.45 3.01 12.39
N PHE A 345 8.05 4.19 12.16
CA PHE A 345 7.48 5.44 12.64
C PHE A 345 6.16 5.74 11.95
N ALA A 346 6.07 5.65 10.63
CA ALA A 346 4.83 5.88 9.90
C ALA A 346 3.73 4.85 10.28
N GLN A 347 4.11 3.57 10.46
CA GLN A 347 3.18 2.55 10.96
C GLN A 347 2.67 2.88 12.37
N HIS A 348 3.54 3.41 13.24
CA HIS A 348 3.14 3.86 14.57
C HIS A 348 2.10 4.99 14.50
N GLN A 349 2.26 5.97 13.59
CA GLN A 349 1.27 7.04 13.38
C GLN A 349 -0.10 6.47 12.95
N LEU A 350 -0.11 5.51 12.01
CA LEU A 350 -1.34 4.82 11.61
C LEU A 350 -2.00 4.09 12.80
N MET A 351 -1.19 3.42 13.62
CA MET A 351 -1.68 2.69 14.79
C MET A 351 -2.26 3.64 15.86
N GLU A 352 -1.63 4.78 16.13
CA GLU A 352 -2.15 5.78 17.09
C GLU A 352 -3.46 6.38 16.59
N THR A 353 -3.56 6.72 15.30
CA THR A 353 -4.81 7.19 14.70
C THR A 353 -5.92 6.17 14.83
N ASN A 354 -5.64 4.90 14.53
CA ASN A 354 -6.63 3.82 14.60
C ASN A 354 -7.01 3.50 16.04
N ARG A 355 -6.07 3.52 16.99
CA ARG A 355 -6.35 3.34 18.42
C ARG A 355 -7.30 4.41 18.93
N TRP A 356 -7.02 5.67 18.58
CA TRP A 356 -7.86 6.79 18.97
C TRP A 356 -9.27 6.66 18.38
N ALA A 357 -9.37 6.38 17.08
CA ALA A 357 -10.64 6.23 16.37
C ALA A 357 -11.49 5.07 16.91
N LEU A 358 -10.89 3.92 17.20
CA LEU A 358 -11.58 2.78 17.82
C LEU A 358 -12.21 3.12 19.18
N ALA A 359 -11.51 3.96 19.97
CA ALA A 359 -11.93 4.30 21.33
C ALA A 359 -12.96 5.43 21.39
N HIS A 360 -12.94 6.37 20.43
CA HIS A 360 -13.69 7.63 20.55
C HIS A 360 -14.79 7.81 19.50
N LEU A 361 -14.71 7.10 18.36
CA LEU A 361 -15.69 7.25 17.29
C LEU A 361 -16.70 6.07 17.30
N PRO A 362 -17.98 6.34 16.97
CA PRO A 362 -18.96 5.26 16.83
C PRO A 362 -18.77 4.54 15.49
N TRP A 363 -18.72 3.20 15.50
CA TRP A 363 -18.56 2.39 14.30
C TRP A 363 -19.23 1.02 14.39
N ASP A 364 -19.65 0.51 13.25
CA ASP A 364 -20.06 -0.87 13.00
C ASP A 364 -19.06 -1.55 12.03
N LEU A 365 -18.53 -0.78 11.06
CA LEU A 365 -17.47 -1.21 10.14
C LEU A 365 -16.28 -0.26 10.27
N PHE A 366 -15.11 -0.84 10.48
CA PHE A 366 -13.84 -0.11 10.54
C PHE A 366 -12.90 -0.63 9.45
N PHE A 367 -12.59 0.17 8.46
CA PHE A 367 -11.61 -0.13 7.42
C PHE A 367 -10.30 0.57 7.75
N ALA A 368 -9.21 -0.21 7.83
CA ALA A 368 -7.85 0.27 8.05
C ALA A 368 -6.90 -0.22 6.95
N TYR A 369 -5.77 0.45 6.83
CA TYR A 369 -4.82 0.21 5.75
C TYR A 369 -3.37 0.33 6.24
N THR A 370 -2.48 -0.44 5.60
CA THR A 370 -1.03 -0.27 5.69
C THR A 370 -0.39 -0.41 4.30
N PRO A 371 0.42 0.58 3.85
CA PRO A 371 1.09 0.57 2.55
C PRO A 371 2.40 -0.20 2.53
N PHE A 372 2.93 -0.57 3.69
CA PHE A 372 4.35 -0.92 3.83
C PHE A 372 4.76 -2.25 3.22
N PRO A 373 3.94 -3.31 3.12
CA PRO A 373 4.31 -4.45 2.28
C PRO A 373 4.64 -4.00 0.86
N ASP A 374 3.75 -3.28 0.18
CA ASP A 374 3.93 -2.82 -1.19
C ASP A 374 5.14 -1.91 -1.37
N GLU A 375 5.23 -0.83 -0.59
CA GLU A 375 6.32 0.16 -0.66
C GLU A 375 7.71 -0.47 -0.49
N SER A 376 7.83 -1.48 0.36
CA SER A 376 9.11 -2.14 0.64
C SER A 376 9.38 -3.29 -0.33
N GLU A 377 8.35 -3.99 -0.78
CA GLU A 377 8.45 -5.00 -1.85
C GLU A 377 8.96 -4.35 -3.15
N HIS A 378 8.50 -3.14 -3.50
CA HIS A 378 9.04 -2.37 -4.63
C HIS A 378 10.55 -2.16 -4.53
N LEU A 379 11.09 -1.95 -3.34
CA LEU A 379 12.53 -1.72 -3.12
C LEU A 379 13.36 -2.99 -3.18
N TRP A 380 12.82 -4.11 -2.65
CA TRP A 380 13.66 -5.27 -2.32
C TRP A 380 13.27 -6.57 -3.03
N ARG A 381 12.03 -6.72 -3.51
CA ARG A 381 11.53 -7.97 -4.10
C ARG A 381 12.40 -8.49 -5.23
N GLY A 382 12.85 -7.61 -6.13
CA GLY A 382 13.69 -7.98 -7.26
C GLY A 382 15.02 -8.60 -6.84
N TYR A 383 15.60 -8.18 -5.72
CA TYR A 383 16.84 -8.75 -5.20
C TYR A 383 16.65 -10.10 -4.50
N LEU A 384 15.42 -10.44 -4.13
CA LEU A 384 15.09 -11.67 -3.39
C LEU A 384 14.68 -12.82 -4.32
N ASP A 385 14.50 -12.59 -5.61
CA ASP A 385 13.99 -13.59 -6.56
C ASP A 385 15.14 -14.34 -7.25
N PRO A 386 15.33 -15.64 -6.97
CA PRO A 386 16.36 -16.46 -7.61
C PRO A 386 16.12 -16.70 -9.11
N GLY A 387 14.92 -16.40 -9.64
CA GLY A 387 14.60 -16.50 -11.05
C GLY A 387 15.22 -15.41 -11.93
N LEU A 388 15.66 -14.28 -11.33
CA LEU A 388 16.28 -13.21 -12.08
C LEU A 388 17.77 -13.49 -12.36
N SER A 389 18.21 -13.17 -13.58
CA SER A 389 19.63 -13.32 -14.00
C SER A 389 20.61 -12.47 -13.16
N THR A 390 20.11 -11.45 -12.48
CA THR A 390 20.88 -10.56 -11.60
C THR A 390 20.87 -10.98 -10.13
N TYR A 391 20.27 -12.13 -9.81
CA TYR A 391 20.18 -12.63 -8.42
C TYR A 391 21.56 -12.87 -7.80
N ARG A 392 21.74 -12.39 -6.58
CA ARG A 392 22.92 -12.61 -5.77
C ARG A 392 22.49 -13.07 -4.36
N LYS A 393 22.78 -14.33 -4.05
CA LYS A 393 22.34 -14.94 -2.78
C LYS A 393 22.78 -14.15 -1.56
N GLU A 394 24.02 -13.66 -1.53
CA GLU A 394 24.56 -12.88 -0.41
C GLU A 394 23.84 -11.54 -0.20
N VAL A 395 23.30 -10.93 -1.26
CA VAL A 395 22.45 -9.74 -1.18
C VAL A 395 21.08 -10.10 -0.64
N ALA A 396 20.49 -11.16 -1.20
CA ALA A 396 19.17 -11.64 -0.79
C ALA A 396 19.13 -12.04 0.70
N ASP A 397 20.13 -12.80 1.17
CA ASP A 397 20.22 -13.22 2.56
C ASP A 397 20.31 -12.04 3.54
N ARG A 398 20.92 -10.92 3.12
CA ARG A 398 21.05 -9.71 3.93
C ARG A 398 19.84 -8.80 3.86
N LEU A 399 19.11 -8.75 2.72
CA LEU A 399 17.93 -7.91 2.57
C LEU A 399 16.66 -8.55 3.14
N ARG A 400 16.52 -9.87 3.00
CA ARG A 400 15.33 -10.59 3.44
C ARG A 400 14.89 -10.26 4.89
N PRO A 401 15.78 -10.19 5.89
CA PRO A 401 15.39 -9.84 7.26
C PRO A 401 14.75 -8.46 7.40
N PHE A 402 15.11 -7.50 6.55
CA PHE A 402 14.48 -6.16 6.54
C PHE A 402 13.04 -6.22 6.03
N LEU A 403 12.79 -6.95 4.94
CA LEU A 403 11.43 -7.15 4.43
C LEU A 403 10.55 -7.91 5.44
N GLU A 404 11.10 -8.94 6.11
CA GLU A 404 10.41 -9.66 7.19
C GLU A 404 10.01 -8.73 8.34
N GLN A 405 10.86 -7.76 8.70
CA GLN A 405 10.53 -6.75 9.72
C GLN A 405 9.40 -5.81 9.27
N VAL A 406 9.30 -5.48 7.98
CA VAL A 406 8.18 -4.70 7.45
C VAL A 406 6.86 -5.45 7.63
N TYR A 407 6.79 -6.72 7.25
CA TYR A 407 5.59 -7.55 7.47
C TYR A 407 5.25 -7.69 8.96
N LYS A 408 6.28 -7.76 9.81
CA LYS A 408 6.07 -7.77 11.26
C LYS A 408 5.39 -6.48 11.75
N THR A 409 5.72 -5.31 11.22
CA THR A 409 5.03 -4.06 11.61
C THR A 409 3.55 -4.09 11.22
N SER A 410 3.21 -4.73 10.10
CA SER A 410 1.81 -4.93 9.68
C SER A 410 1.09 -5.93 10.58
N ASP A 411 1.78 -6.98 11.04
CA ASP A 411 1.25 -7.94 12.03
C ASP A 411 1.06 -7.29 13.42
N ASP A 412 1.95 -6.38 13.82
CA ASP A 412 1.80 -5.60 15.06
C ASP A 412 0.56 -4.68 14.99
N HIS A 413 0.27 -4.09 13.82
CA HIS A 413 -0.96 -3.33 13.58
C HIS A 413 -2.22 -4.21 13.68
N LEU A 414 -2.17 -5.42 13.15
CA LEU A 414 -3.23 -6.41 13.35
C LEU A 414 -3.42 -6.73 14.84
N GLY A 415 -2.31 -6.88 15.58
CA GLY A 415 -2.30 -7.08 17.04
C GLY A 415 -3.02 -5.98 17.81
N LEU A 416 -2.87 -4.71 17.39
CA LEU A 416 -3.60 -3.58 17.96
C LEU A 416 -5.12 -3.79 17.89
N PHE A 417 -5.64 -4.16 16.72
CA PHE A 417 -7.07 -4.41 16.52
C PHE A 417 -7.56 -5.59 17.33
N LEU A 418 -6.79 -6.68 17.38
CA LEU A 418 -7.14 -7.87 18.15
C LEU A 418 -7.25 -7.59 19.65
N ALA A 419 -6.40 -6.71 20.18
CA ALA A 419 -6.39 -6.33 21.58
C ALA A 419 -7.55 -5.38 21.97
N ASN A 420 -8.07 -4.59 21.02
CA ASN A 420 -9.02 -3.51 21.30
C ASN A 420 -10.43 -3.73 20.71
N ARG A 421 -10.67 -4.85 20.00
CA ARG A 421 -11.97 -5.13 19.39
C ARG A 421 -13.01 -5.62 20.40
N PRO A 422 -14.30 -5.28 20.24
CA PRO A 422 -15.41 -5.96 20.90
C PRO A 422 -15.48 -7.45 20.55
N ALA A 423 -16.05 -8.26 21.44
CA ALA A 423 -16.12 -9.72 21.26
C ALA A 423 -16.97 -10.16 20.06
N ASP A 424 -17.97 -9.37 19.68
CA ASP A 424 -18.90 -9.60 18.57
C ASP A 424 -18.36 -9.11 17.21
N THR A 425 -17.05 -8.90 17.09
CA THR A 425 -16.41 -8.30 15.92
C THR A 425 -15.71 -9.35 15.05
N ILE A 426 -16.06 -9.38 13.77
CA ILE A 426 -15.25 -10.05 12.73
C ILE A 426 -14.00 -9.22 12.44
N VAL A 427 -12.85 -9.87 12.31
CA VAL A 427 -11.63 -9.29 11.75
C VAL A 427 -11.34 -9.92 10.42
N ALA A 428 -11.22 -9.09 9.38
CA ALA A 428 -10.77 -9.52 8.06
C ALA A 428 -9.40 -8.91 7.75
N VAL A 429 -8.51 -9.72 7.16
CA VAL A 429 -7.24 -9.25 6.57
C VAL A 429 -7.32 -9.51 5.07
N ILE A 430 -7.10 -8.47 4.28
CA ILE A 430 -7.21 -8.52 2.83
C ILE A 430 -6.01 -7.84 2.17
N SER A 431 -5.75 -8.19 0.91
CA SER A 431 -4.83 -7.44 0.07
C SER A 431 -5.36 -7.38 -1.37
N ASP A 432 -4.96 -6.37 -2.08
CA ASP A 432 -5.44 -6.00 -3.40
C ASP A 432 -4.70 -6.71 -4.55
N HIS A 433 -3.41 -6.97 -4.39
CA HIS A 433 -2.56 -7.71 -5.32
C HIS A 433 -1.33 -8.29 -4.63
N GLY A 434 -0.57 -9.10 -5.37
CA GLY A 434 0.76 -9.56 -4.99
C GLY A 434 1.87 -8.70 -5.58
N MET A 435 3.10 -9.26 -5.63
CA MET A 435 4.28 -8.56 -6.13
C MET A 435 5.21 -9.52 -6.87
N GLN A 436 5.70 -9.13 -8.03
CA GLN A 436 6.70 -9.87 -8.79
C GLN A 436 8.04 -9.13 -8.84
N ALA A 437 9.09 -9.88 -9.12
CA ALA A 437 10.41 -9.32 -9.40
C ALA A 437 10.54 -8.91 -10.88
N ALA A 438 11.20 -7.77 -11.14
CA ALA A 438 11.55 -7.35 -12.49
C ALA A 438 12.97 -6.74 -12.51
N ASN A 439 13.69 -6.97 -13.59
CA ASN A 439 15.00 -6.37 -13.84
C ASN A 439 15.21 -5.97 -15.31
N LYS A 440 14.16 -6.07 -16.14
CA LYS A 440 14.15 -5.65 -17.54
C LYS A 440 12.93 -4.80 -17.86
N ARG A 441 13.09 -3.82 -18.73
CA ARG A 441 12.01 -2.99 -19.26
C ARG A 441 11.87 -3.15 -20.76
N PHE A 442 10.61 -3.28 -21.20
CA PHE A 442 10.23 -3.33 -22.61
C PHE A 442 9.64 -1.98 -23.05
N ALA A 443 10.33 -1.31 -23.98
CA ALA A 443 9.94 -0.02 -24.54
C ALA A 443 8.87 -0.22 -25.65
N ILE A 444 7.66 -0.54 -25.23
CA ILE A 444 6.56 -0.92 -26.14
C ILE A 444 6.23 0.18 -27.17
N ASN A 445 6.20 1.46 -26.75
CA ASN A 445 5.93 2.56 -27.68
C ASN A 445 7.02 2.71 -28.73
N ARG A 446 8.25 2.28 -28.44
CA ARG A 446 9.34 2.25 -29.43
C ARG A 446 9.05 1.21 -30.52
N LEU A 447 8.55 0.03 -30.17
CA LEU A 447 8.12 -0.96 -31.15
C LEU A 447 6.98 -0.41 -32.02
N LEU A 448 5.95 0.17 -31.37
CA LEU A 448 4.82 0.76 -32.09
C LEU A 448 5.23 1.92 -33.02
N GLN A 449 6.27 2.69 -32.67
CA GLN A 449 6.85 3.71 -33.55
C GLN A 449 7.56 3.12 -34.77
N GLN A 450 8.29 2.02 -34.62
CA GLN A 450 8.97 1.34 -35.73
C GLN A 450 7.98 0.84 -36.78
N GLU A 451 6.79 0.46 -36.32
CA GLU A 451 5.70 -0.03 -37.18
C GLU A 451 4.73 1.09 -37.63
N GLY A 452 5.04 2.36 -37.32
CA GLY A 452 4.20 3.50 -37.71
C GLY A 452 2.83 3.55 -37.04
N LEU A 453 2.64 2.82 -35.94
CA LEU A 453 1.40 2.81 -35.13
C LEU A 453 1.37 3.97 -34.15
N VAL A 454 2.53 4.41 -33.66
CA VAL A 454 2.73 5.66 -32.91
C VAL A 454 3.58 6.59 -33.75
N VAL A 455 3.11 7.82 -33.95
CA VAL A 455 3.80 8.84 -34.73
C VAL A 455 4.10 10.05 -33.85
N MET A 456 5.33 10.57 -33.95
CA MET A 456 5.76 11.76 -33.22
C MET A 456 5.73 12.99 -34.14
N ASP A 457 5.40 14.16 -33.56
CA ASP A 457 5.55 15.44 -34.23
C ASP A 457 7.01 15.94 -34.20
N GLU A 458 7.30 17.06 -34.84
CA GLU A 458 8.64 17.68 -34.89
C GLU A 458 9.15 18.12 -33.50
N GLN A 459 8.26 18.29 -32.54
CA GLN A 459 8.58 18.65 -31.17
C GLN A 459 8.76 17.43 -30.26
N GLY A 460 8.68 16.22 -30.80
CA GLY A 460 8.80 14.97 -30.05
C GLY A 460 7.59 14.63 -29.18
N ARG A 461 6.40 15.14 -29.51
CA ARG A 461 5.12 14.79 -28.88
C ARG A 461 4.35 13.80 -29.75
N VAL A 462 3.45 13.04 -29.17
CA VAL A 462 2.58 12.12 -29.93
C VAL A 462 1.63 12.91 -30.83
N ASP A 463 1.70 12.63 -32.13
CA ASP A 463 0.80 13.19 -33.14
C ASP A 463 -0.46 12.32 -33.25
N LEU A 464 -1.53 12.75 -32.61
CA LEU A 464 -2.80 12.01 -32.57
C LEU A 464 -3.48 11.89 -33.94
N SER A 465 -3.19 12.80 -34.89
CA SER A 465 -3.77 12.74 -36.24
C SER A 465 -3.20 11.59 -37.10
N ARG A 466 -2.11 10.96 -36.65
CA ARG A 466 -1.43 9.85 -37.34
C ARG A 466 -1.20 8.63 -36.44
N THR A 467 -1.37 8.76 -35.10
CA THR A 467 -1.19 7.66 -34.14
C THR A 467 -2.46 6.82 -34.04
N LYS A 468 -2.35 5.53 -34.32
CA LYS A 468 -3.45 4.57 -34.29
C LYS A 468 -3.59 3.85 -32.95
N VAL A 469 -2.46 3.51 -32.32
CA VAL A 469 -2.41 2.75 -31.05
C VAL A 469 -1.33 3.34 -30.16
N LEU A 470 -1.57 3.40 -28.86
CA LEU A 470 -0.60 3.95 -27.90
C LEU A 470 -0.59 3.11 -26.61
N TYR A 471 0.58 2.87 -26.08
CA TYR A 471 0.74 2.49 -24.67
C TYR A 471 0.80 3.77 -23.84
N PRO A 472 -0.24 4.08 -23.06
CA PRO A 472 -0.33 5.38 -22.40
C PRO A 472 0.67 5.50 -21.23
N SER A 473 1.08 6.74 -20.93
CA SER A 473 2.05 7.03 -19.86
C SER A 473 1.57 6.61 -18.45
N ILE A 474 0.28 6.32 -18.30
CA ILE A 474 -0.32 5.80 -17.06
C ILE A 474 0.13 4.38 -16.70
N ASN A 475 0.78 3.68 -17.61
CA ASN A 475 1.46 2.39 -17.42
C ASN A 475 0.58 1.30 -16.76
N ASN A 476 -0.59 1.02 -17.35
CA ASN A 476 -1.56 0.06 -16.77
C ASN A 476 -1.53 -1.34 -17.41
N GLY A 477 -0.52 -1.67 -18.23
CA GLY A 477 -0.42 -2.97 -18.89
C GLY A 477 -1.38 -3.17 -20.06
N TYR A 478 -1.92 -2.07 -20.64
CA TYR A 478 -2.80 -2.13 -21.80
C TYR A 478 -2.50 -1.03 -22.83
N LEU A 479 -2.91 -1.27 -24.06
CA LEU A 479 -2.89 -0.31 -25.16
C LEU A 479 -4.27 0.36 -25.31
N LEU A 480 -4.25 1.60 -25.81
CA LEU A 480 -5.42 2.33 -26.25
C LEU A 480 -5.38 2.46 -27.78
N ILE A 481 -6.47 2.06 -28.44
CA ILE A 481 -6.73 2.34 -29.84
C ILE A 481 -7.31 3.74 -29.94
N ASN A 482 -6.74 4.56 -30.84
CA ASN A 482 -7.18 5.93 -31.06
C ASN A 482 -8.41 5.97 -31.96
N SER A 483 -9.51 5.41 -31.45
CA SER A 483 -10.80 5.25 -32.14
C SER A 483 -11.54 6.58 -32.26
N ILE A 484 -12.38 6.72 -33.29
CA ILE A 484 -13.13 7.96 -33.64
C ILE A 484 -14.17 8.35 -32.59
N ASP A 485 -14.52 7.49 -31.64
CA ASP A 485 -15.34 7.82 -30.47
C ASP A 485 -14.60 8.67 -29.44
N ARG A 486 -13.27 8.79 -29.57
CA ARG A 486 -12.43 9.67 -28.77
C ARG A 486 -12.14 10.98 -29.48
N LYS A 487 -11.98 12.05 -28.71
CA LYS A 487 -11.52 13.34 -29.22
C LYS A 487 -10.22 13.18 -30.01
N ASN A 488 -10.20 13.64 -31.25
CA ASN A 488 -9.09 13.52 -32.20
C ASN A 488 -8.70 12.07 -32.57
N GLY A 489 -9.61 11.12 -32.36
CA GLY A 489 -9.40 9.74 -32.80
C GLY A 489 -9.52 9.56 -34.30
N ILE A 490 -8.83 8.55 -34.84
CA ILE A 490 -8.69 8.34 -36.28
C ILE A 490 -9.05 6.93 -36.77
N VAL A 491 -9.17 5.97 -35.84
CA VAL A 491 -9.47 4.56 -36.18
C VAL A 491 -10.98 4.37 -36.20
N ALA A 492 -11.50 4.06 -37.39
CA ALA A 492 -12.92 3.76 -37.57
C ALA A 492 -13.27 2.36 -37.01
N PRO A 493 -14.52 2.12 -36.58
CA PRO A 493 -14.94 0.85 -36.02
C PRO A 493 -14.63 -0.35 -36.94
N GLU A 494 -14.78 -0.19 -38.25
CA GLU A 494 -14.53 -1.24 -39.24
C GLU A 494 -13.03 -1.62 -39.35
N GLN A 495 -12.13 -0.76 -38.89
CA GLN A 495 -10.70 -0.97 -38.91
C GLN A 495 -10.17 -1.57 -37.59
N ARG A 496 -10.97 -1.52 -36.53
CA ARG A 496 -10.53 -1.82 -35.17
C ARG A 496 -10.11 -3.28 -35.01
N GLU A 497 -10.89 -4.23 -35.53
CA GLU A 497 -10.62 -5.66 -35.38
C GLU A 497 -9.31 -6.05 -36.08
N GLU A 498 -9.13 -5.62 -37.33
CA GLU A 498 -7.91 -5.89 -38.10
C GLU A 498 -6.67 -5.25 -37.47
N LEU A 499 -6.80 -4.00 -36.96
CA LEU A 499 -5.72 -3.32 -36.25
C LEU A 499 -5.37 -4.04 -34.93
N ALA A 500 -6.36 -4.49 -34.19
CA ALA A 500 -6.13 -5.25 -32.95
C ALA A 500 -5.38 -6.56 -33.23
N ARG A 501 -5.79 -7.29 -34.28
CA ARG A 501 -5.11 -8.52 -34.71
C ARG A 501 -3.67 -8.25 -35.14
N GLN A 502 -3.42 -7.22 -35.94
CA GLN A 502 -2.07 -6.79 -36.34
C GLN A 502 -1.18 -6.48 -35.14
N VAL A 503 -1.70 -5.75 -34.15
CA VAL A 503 -0.96 -5.40 -32.93
C VAL A 503 -0.70 -6.64 -32.07
N GLN A 504 -1.66 -7.57 -31.97
CA GLN A 504 -1.46 -8.83 -31.26
C GLN A 504 -0.35 -9.67 -31.88
N GLU A 505 -0.36 -9.85 -33.21
CA GLU A 505 0.67 -10.58 -33.93
C GLU A 505 2.06 -9.92 -33.73
N LEU A 506 2.15 -8.61 -33.91
CA LEU A 506 3.37 -7.84 -33.70
C LEU A 506 3.96 -8.06 -32.30
N LEU A 507 3.12 -7.97 -31.26
CA LEU A 507 3.56 -8.12 -29.87
C LEU A 507 4.00 -9.55 -29.57
N MET A 508 3.25 -10.55 -30.04
CA MET A 508 3.57 -11.96 -29.80
C MET A 508 4.89 -12.41 -30.42
N ASP A 509 5.43 -11.68 -31.38
CA ASP A 509 6.72 -11.95 -32.01
C ASP A 509 7.93 -11.32 -31.29
N VAL A 510 7.71 -10.53 -30.22
CA VAL A 510 8.79 -9.87 -29.48
C VAL A 510 9.58 -10.88 -28.66
N VAL A 511 10.88 -10.91 -28.87
CA VAL A 511 11.83 -11.80 -28.19
C VAL A 511 13.00 -11.03 -27.55
N ASP A 512 13.54 -11.58 -26.47
CA ASP A 512 14.82 -11.18 -25.86
C ASP A 512 15.77 -12.40 -25.94
N GLY A 513 16.63 -12.42 -26.93
CA GLY A 513 17.36 -13.62 -27.33
C GLY A 513 16.39 -14.70 -27.84
N GLU A 514 16.31 -15.82 -27.15
CA GLU A 514 15.40 -16.93 -27.49
C GLU A 514 14.06 -16.85 -26.70
N GLN A 515 13.97 -15.97 -25.71
CA GLN A 515 12.81 -15.89 -24.82
C GLN A 515 11.73 -14.96 -25.40
N ARG A 516 10.51 -15.47 -25.57
CA ARG A 516 9.33 -14.62 -25.79
C ARG A 516 9.02 -13.84 -24.53
N ILE A 517 8.85 -12.52 -24.65
CA ILE A 517 8.58 -11.62 -23.52
C ILE A 517 7.10 -11.30 -23.37
N ILE A 518 6.30 -11.50 -24.41
CA ILE A 518 4.84 -11.38 -24.35
C ILE A 518 4.24 -12.78 -24.29
N GLN A 519 3.49 -13.08 -23.22
CA GLN A 519 2.83 -14.36 -23.04
C GLN A 519 1.45 -14.38 -23.68
N ASN A 520 0.68 -13.29 -23.51
CA ASN A 520 -0.64 -13.14 -24.09
C ASN A 520 -0.94 -11.66 -24.37
N VAL A 521 -1.84 -11.43 -25.33
CA VAL A 521 -2.48 -10.13 -25.58
C VAL A 521 -3.99 -10.37 -25.65
N TYR A 522 -4.75 -9.79 -24.74
CA TYR A 522 -6.19 -9.98 -24.60
C TYR A 522 -6.93 -8.78 -25.18
N ASP A 523 -7.77 -9.02 -26.18
CA ASP A 523 -8.70 -8.02 -26.68
C ASP A 523 -9.89 -7.85 -25.71
N ALA A 524 -10.08 -6.63 -25.20
CA ALA A 524 -11.12 -6.32 -24.22
C ALA A 524 -12.55 -6.41 -24.80
N GLU A 525 -12.75 -6.29 -26.12
CA GLU A 525 -14.05 -6.52 -26.74
C GLU A 525 -14.41 -8.00 -26.74
N ILE A 526 -13.43 -8.88 -26.91
CA ILE A 526 -13.62 -10.34 -26.98
C ILE A 526 -13.63 -10.96 -25.58
N ARG A 527 -12.63 -10.63 -24.76
CA ARG A 527 -12.40 -11.30 -23.45
C ARG A 527 -12.86 -10.46 -22.25
N GLY A 528 -13.35 -9.22 -22.49
CA GLY A 528 -13.60 -8.28 -21.41
C GLY A 528 -14.62 -8.73 -20.38
N ALA A 529 -15.72 -9.36 -20.80
CA ALA A 529 -16.75 -9.83 -19.88
C ALA A 529 -16.26 -10.99 -18.99
N GLU A 530 -15.48 -11.90 -19.55
CA GLU A 530 -14.91 -13.05 -18.84
C GLU A 530 -13.80 -12.64 -17.85
N MET A 531 -12.89 -11.77 -18.29
CA MET A 531 -11.73 -11.37 -17.51
C MET A 531 -11.96 -10.14 -16.64
N GLY A 532 -13.08 -9.44 -16.81
CA GLY A 532 -13.39 -8.21 -16.09
C GLY A 532 -12.56 -7.01 -16.52
N ILE A 533 -12.00 -7.02 -17.74
CA ILE A 533 -11.14 -5.98 -18.33
C ILE A 533 -11.89 -5.10 -19.34
N GLY A 534 -11.31 -3.96 -19.72
CA GLY A 534 -11.96 -2.99 -20.63
C GLY A 534 -13.01 -2.14 -19.91
N GLY A 535 -14.10 -1.86 -20.59
CA GLY A 535 -15.13 -0.95 -20.11
C GLY A 535 -14.88 0.52 -20.51
N PRO A 536 -15.68 1.48 -20.03
CA PRO A 536 -15.60 2.88 -20.49
C PRO A 536 -14.19 3.47 -20.32
N SER A 537 -13.62 3.39 -19.14
CA SER A 537 -12.28 3.91 -18.78
C SER A 537 -11.19 2.84 -18.87
N GLY A 538 -11.43 1.72 -19.58
CA GLY A 538 -10.47 0.62 -19.72
C GLY A 538 -9.59 0.74 -20.96
N GLY A 539 -8.60 -0.16 -21.06
CA GLY A 539 -7.79 -0.38 -22.25
C GLY A 539 -8.51 -1.21 -23.30
N ASP A 540 -7.96 -1.20 -24.52
CA ASP A 540 -8.46 -1.99 -25.63
C ASP A 540 -7.75 -3.36 -25.72
N LEU A 541 -6.42 -3.38 -25.58
CA LEU A 541 -5.60 -4.60 -25.63
C LEU A 541 -4.76 -4.71 -24.35
N TYR A 542 -5.00 -5.74 -23.57
CA TYR A 542 -4.28 -6.01 -22.30
C TYR A 542 -3.14 -6.98 -22.56
N ILE A 543 -1.97 -6.68 -22.02
CA ILE A 543 -0.72 -7.37 -22.35
C ILE A 543 -0.18 -8.09 -21.12
N GLU A 544 0.10 -9.37 -21.27
CA GLU A 544 0.73 -10.20 -20.25
C GLU A 544 2.22 -10.38 -20.59
N LEU A 545 3.09 -9.77 -19.78
CA LEU A 545 4.54 -9.95 -19.88
C LEU A 545 5.00 -11.23 -19.18
N ALA A 546 6.09 -11.79 -19.66
CA ALA A 546 6.82 -12.85 -18.96
C ALA A 546 7.40 -12.33 -17.64
N PRO A 547 7.58 -13.20 -16.62
CA PRO A 547 8.25 -12.81 -15.37
C PRO A 547 9.63 -12.18 -15.62
N GLY A 548 9.99 -11.19 -14.80
CA GLY A 548 11.26 -10.45 -14.93
C GLY A 548 11.18 -9.21 -15.79
N TYR A 549 10.10 -9.01 -16.54
CA TYR A 549 9.90 -7.83 -17.39
C TYR A 549 8.83 -6.89 -16.84
N ASP A 550 9.01 -5.60 -17.15
CA ASP A 550 8.01 -4.55 -16.95
C ASP A 550 7.98 -3.61 -18.15
N PHE A 551 6.96 -2.75 -18.26
CA PHE A 551 6.84 -1.82 -19.37
C PHE A 551 7.66 -0.54 -19.15
N ASP A 552 8.19 -0.02 -20.25
CA ASP A 552 8.63 1.38 -20.36
C ASP A 552 7.60 2.15 -21.19
N PRO A 553 6.79 3.02 -20.57
CA PRO A 553 5.74 3.76 -21.28
C PRO A 553 6.29 4.96 -22.09
N ARG A 554 7.59 5.26 -22.00
CA ARG A 554 8.18 6.43 -22.66
C ARG A 554 8.10 6.32 -24.17
N THR A 555 7.91 7.46 -24.82
CA THR A 555 7.93 7.61 -26.28
C THR A 555 9.30 8.08 -26.81
N THR A 556 10.24 8.39 -25.90
CA THR A 556 11.61 8.79 -26.27
C THR A 556 12.41 7.60 -26.81
N PRO A 557 13.41 7.83 -27.71
CA PRO A 557 14.26 6.77 -28.21
C PRO A 557 14.94 5.99 -27.09
N ALA A 558 14.79 4.65 -27.13
CA ALA A 558 15.40 3.72 -26.19
C ALA A 558 15.63 2.36 -26.90
N PRO A 559 16.53 1.49 -26.42
CA PRO A 559 16.53 0.08 -26.80
C PRO A 559 15.16 -0.55 -26.51
N LEU A 560 14.75 -1.55 -27.33
CA LEU A 560 13.47 -2.24 -27.09
C LEU A 560 13.42 -2.91 -25.70
N ILE A 561 14.55 -3.47 -25.28
CA ILE A 561 14.69 -4.10 -23.96
C ILE A 561 15.91 -3.49 -23.27
N THR A 562 15.72 -3.07 -22.04
CA THR A 562 16.76 -2.46 -21.21
C THR A 562 16.88 -3.21 -19.90
N GLN A 563 18.10 -3.66 -19.57
CA GLN A 563 18.44 -4.19 -18.25
C GLN A 563 18.44 -3.03 -17.25
N ILE A 564 17.79 -3.24 -16.11
CA ILE A 564 17.72 -2.26 -15.01
C ILE A 564 18.08 -2.92 -13.68
N GLU A 565 18.24 -2.11 -12.63
CA GLU A 565 18.36 -2.61 -11.27
C GLU A 565 17.10 -3.41 -10.87
N PRO A 566 17.25 -4.55 -10.19
CA PRO A 566 16.12 -5.36 -9.72
C PRO A 566 15.20 -4.58 -8.80
N TYR A 567 13.90 -4.75 -8.97
CA TYR A 567 12.88 -4.15 -8.13
C TYR A 567 11.60 -4.99 -8.08
N GLY A 568 10.69 -4.66 -7.18
CA GLY A 568 9.35 -5.23 -7.17
C GLY A 568 8.43 -4.46 -8.10
N SER A 569 7.61 -5.18 -8.86
CA SER A 569 6.59 -4.62 -9.74
C SER A 569 5.28 -5.39 -9.60
N HIS A 570 4.19 -4.75 -9.95
CA HIS A 570 2.86 -5.34 -10.01
C HIS A 570 2.08 -4.79 -11.21
N GLY A 571 0.85 -5.27 -11.43
CA GLY A 571 0.05 -4.93 -12.62
C GLY A 571 0.06 -6.04 -13.69
N ALA A 572 0.76 -7.13 -13.44
CA ALA A 572 0.74 -8.30 -14.30
C ALA A 572 -0.61 -9.03 -14.28
N SER A 573 -0.75 -10.03 -15.16
CA SER A 573 -1.95 -10.87 -15.22
C SER A 573 -2.24 -11.56 -13.89
N PRO A 574 -3.52 -11.64 -13.48
CA PRO A 574 -3.92 -12.38 -12.28
C PRO A 574 -3.67 -13.90 -12.39
N GLU A 575 -3.30 -14.40 -13.55
CA GLU A 575 -2.91 -15.81 -13.74
C GLU A 575 -1.52 -16.11 -13.19
N GLN A 576 -0.65 -15.11 -13.11
CA GLN A 576 0.68 -15.26 -12.52
C GLN A 576 0.58 -15.46 -11.00
N SER A 577 1.21 -16.51 -10.49
CA SER A 577 1.19 -16.85 -9.06
C SER A 577 1.75 -15.74 -8.16
N SER A 578 2.70 -14.94 -8.66
CA SER A 578 3.27 -13.78 -7.97
C SER A 578 2.26 -12.66 -7.70
N MET A 579 1.18 -12.58 -8.50
CA MET A 579 0.09 -11.61 -8.31
C MET A 579 -0.95 -12.10 -7.31
N ARG A 580 -0.94 -13.38 -6.92
CA ARG A 580 -1.89 -13.91 -5.93
C ARG A 580 -1.68 -13.27 -4.56
N THR A 581 -2.81 -13.03 -3.90
CA THR A 581 -2.84 -12.34 -2.62
C THR A 581 -3.66 -13.11 -1.58
N ILE A 582 -4.01 -12.49 -0.46
CA ILE A 582 -4.66 -13.13 0.69
C ILE A 582 -6.05 -12.56 0.97
N MET A 583 -6.92 -13.40 1.55
CA MET A 583 -8.18 -13.01 2.17
C MET A 583 -8.45 -13.88 3.38
N LEU A 584 -8.68 -13.26 4.52
CA LEU A 584 -8.92 -13.94 5.79
C LEU A 584 -10.12 -13.33 6.48
N PHE A 585 -10.95 -14.19 7.08
CA PHE A 585 -12.03 -13.83 8.01
C PHE A 585 -11.85 -14.59 9.32
N HIS A 586 -12.07 -13.91 10.45
CA HIS A 586 -12.02 -14.51 11.77
C HIS A 586 -13.01 -13.81 12.72
N GLY A 587 -13.74 -14.57 13.51
CA GLY A 587 -14.66 -14.02 14.52
C GLY A 587 -15.97 -14.80 14.63
N PRO A 588 -16.99 -14.21 15.27
CA PRO A 588 -18.28 -14.86 15.44
C PRO A 588 -18.91 -15.30 14.11
N GLY A 589 -19.39 -16.53 14.04
CA GLY A 589 -20.02 -17.10 12.86
C GLY A 589 -19.05 -17.54 11.75
N VAL A 590 -17.76 -17.27 11.86
CA VAL A 590 -16.73 -17.69 10.90
C VAL A 590 -16.29 -19.13 11.20
N ALA A 591 -16.14 -19.94 10.15
CA ALA A 591 -15.66 -21.32 10.25
C ALA A 591 -14.18 -21.36 10.69
N VAL A 592 -13.88 -22.20 11.68
CA VAL A 592 -12.53 -22.33 12.25
C VAL A 592 -11.65 -23.23 11.40
N GLY A 593 -10.43 -22.78 11.11
CA GLY A 593 -9.41 -23.55 10.39
C GLY A 593 -9.79 -23.88 8.94
N GLN A 594 -10.71 -23.15 8.34
CA GLN A 594 -11.17 -23.37 6.98
C GLN A 594 -10.20 -22.80 5.94
N ARG A 595 -9.74 -23.63 4.99
CA ARG A 595 -9.03 -23.18 3.80
C ARG A 595 -10.01 -22.96 2.65
N LEU A 596 -10.00 -21.76 2.08
CA LEU A 596 -10.86 -21.36 0.96
C LEU A 596 -10.12 -21.53 -0.36
N GLN A 597 -10.80 -21.98 -1.41
CA GLN A 597 -10.24 -22.22 -2.73
C GLN A 597 -10.98 -21.46 -3.83
N GLY A 598 -10.25 -21.06 -4.88
CA GLY A 598 -10.81 -20.39 -6.04
C GLY A 598 -11.43 -19.03 -5.70
N VAL A 599 -10.86 -18.31 -4.75
CA VAL A 599 -11.32 -17.00 -4.26
C VAL A 599 -10.83 -15.89 -5.18
N ARG A 600 -11.70 -14.93 -5.48
CA ARG A 600 -11.36 -13.70 -6.20
C ARG A 600 -11.52 -12.50 -5.26
N ILE A 601 -10.79 -11.42 -5.50
CA ILE A 601 -10.92 -10.21 -4.67
C ILE A 601 -12.34 -9.63 -4.67
N VAL A 602 -13.08 -9.76 -5.77
CA VAL A 602 -14.49 -9.32 -5.89
C VAL A 602 -15.44 -10.11 -4.95
N ASP A 603 -15.03 -11.26 -4.44
CA ASP A 603 -15.85 -12.06 -3.52
C ASP A 603 -15.85 -11.50 -2.08
N PHE A 604 -14.98 -10.52 -1.76
CA PHE A 604 -14.87 -9.92 -0.43
C PHE A 604 -16.12 -9.15 0.00
N ALA A 605 -16.52 -8.11 -0.77
CA ALA A 605 -17.62 -7.24 -0.37
C ALA A 605 -18.96 -7.99 -0.17
N PRO A 606 -19.42 -8.87 -1.09
CA PRO A 606 -20.66 -9.62 -0.87
C PRO A 606 -20.56 -10.62 0.30
N THR A 607 -19.37 -11.19 0.56
CA THR A 607 -19.16 -12.09 1.71
C THR A 607 -19.25 -11.33 3.03
N LEU A 608 -18.55 -10.18 3.15
CA LEU A 608 -18.61 -9.37 4.36
C LEU A 608 -20.02 -8.83 4.62
N SER A 609 -20.72 -8.39 3.56
CA SER A 609 -22.11 -7.95 3.67
C SER A 609 -23.03 -9.04 4.20
N ALA A 610 -22.89 -10.27 3.69
CA ALA A 610 -23.66 -11.42 4.16
C ALA A 610 -23.36 -11.80 5.61
N LEU A 611 -22.08 -11.71 6.05
CA LEU A 611 -21.69 -11.99 7.43
C LEU A 611 -22.26 -10.98 8.43
N LEU A 612 -22.50 -9.73 8.00
CA LEU A 612 -23.02 -8.64 8.83
C LEU A 612 -24.50 -8.32 8.58
N ASP A 613 -25.19 -9.16 7.80
CA ASP A 613 -26.62 -9.07 7.49
C ASP A 613 -27.04 -7.71 6.91
N PHE A 614 -26.35 -7.27 5.86
CA PHE A 614 -26.78 -6.13 5.05
C PHE A 614 -26.64 -6.38 3.56
N PRO A 615 -27.40 -5.70 2.69
CA PRO A 615 -27.35 -5.91 1.26
C PRO A 615 -25.95 -5.63 0.68
N ALA A 616 -25.46 -6.52 -0.17
CA ALA A 616 -24.23 -6.29 -0.93
C ALA A 616 -24.30 -5.00 -1.78
N PRO A 617 -23.14 -4.44 -2.19
CA PRO A 617 -23.12 -3.32 -3.14
C PRO A 617 -23.89 -3.62 -4.43
N LYS A 618 -24.61 -2.65 -4.99
CA LYS A 618 -25.54 -2.83 -6.12
C LYS A 618 -24.91 -3.41 -7.37
N ASN A 619 -23.65 -3.10 -7.63
CA ASN A 619 -22.93 -3.54 -8.82
C ASN A 619 -22.07 -4.78 -8.56
N SER A 620 -22.13 -5.37 -7.36
CA SER A 620 -21.36 -6.55 -7.01
C SER A 620 -21.73 -7.74 -7.87
N ASN A 621 -20.72 -8.40 -8.44
CA ASN A 621 -20.85 -9.67 -9.17
C ASN A 621 -19.94 -10.77 -8.57
N GLY A 622 -19.33 -10.48 -7.44
CA GLY A 622 -18.64 -11.48 -6.62
C GLY A 622 -19.64 -12.45 -5.98
N ARG A 623 -19.19 -13.64 -5.66
CA ARG A 623 -20.00 -14.63 -4.93
C ARG A 623 -19.79 -14.52 -3.43
N VAL A 624 -20.81 -14.85 -2.66
CA VAL A 624 -20.67 -15.07 -1.23
C VAL A 624 -19.89 -16.38 -1.01
N LEU A 625 -18.80 -16.30 -0.26
CA LEU A 625 -17.93 -17.44 0.05
C LEU A 625 -18.58 -18.31 1.15
N ARG A 626 -19.41 -19.27 0.76
CA ARG A 626 -20.15 -20.14 1.71
C ARG A 626 -19.27 -20.90 2.68
N GLY A 627 -18.02 -21.22 2.29
CA GLY A 627 -17.03 -21.84 3.19
C GLY A 627 -16.55 -20.96 4.35
N VAL A 628 -16.85 -19.65 4.33
CA VAL A 628 -16.49 -18.74 5.42
C VAL A 628 -17.37 -18.96 6.67
N SER A 629 -18.64 -19.36 6.46
CA SER A 629 -19.55 -19.63 7.58
C SER A 629 -20.52 -20.74 7.21
N GLY A 630 -20.74 -21.68 8.11
CA GLY A 630 -21.74 -22.75 7.95
C GLY A 630 -23.19 -22.24 7.93
N ALA A 631 -23.43 -20.97 8.30
CA ALA A 631 -24.74 -20.34 8.31
C ALA A 631 -25.05 -19.55 7.00
N LEU A 632 -24.09 -19.41 6.09
CA LEU A 632 -24.30 -18.78 4.79
C LEU A 632 -24.88 -19.82 3.80
N HIS A 633 -26.20 -19.81 3.61
CA HIS A 633 -26.94 -20.71 2.72
C HIS A 633 -27.09 -20.15 1.29
#